data_292d878572de73d32f8e158e7cfe8792
#
_entry.id   292d878572de73d32f8e158e7cfe8792
#
_cell.length_a   1.000
_cell.length_b   1.000
_cell.length_c   1.000
_cell.angle_alpha   90.00
_cell.angle_beta   90.00
_cell.angle_gamma   90.00
#
_symmetry.space_group_name_H-M   'P 1'
#
loop_
_entity.id
_entity.type
_entity.pdbx_description
1 polymer ?
#
loop_
_entity_poly.entity_id
_entity_poly.type
_entity_poly.pdbx_seq_one_letter_code
_entity_poly.pdbx_strand_id
1 'polypeptide(L)'
;MYQSKKPYLYGTGRRKSSVARVHLFPNGTGSITINGRDIDEYFGLETLKMVVRQPLEATGNTGKMDIVATVTGGGVSGQAGALRHGVARALLLASEDNRAILKKAGFLTRDPRMKERKKYCLKAARRAPQFSKR
;
A
#
# COMPACT_ATOMS: atom_id res chain seq x y z
N MET A 1 5.70 17.75 9.31
CA MET A 1 4.61 16.85 9.72
C MET A 1 3.28 17.44 9.26
N TYR A 2 2.47 16.67 8.55
CA TYR A 2 1.16 17.14 8.12
C TYR A 2 0.22 17.25 9.31
N GLN A 3 -0.27 18.45 9.57
CA GLN A 3 -1.27 18.68 10.60
C GLN A 3 -2.57 19.13 9.93
N SER A 4 -3.59 18.31 10.07
CA SER A 4 -4.91 18.65 9.54
C SER A 4 -5.79 19.23 10.63
N LYS A 5 -6.55 20.27 10.29
CA LYS A 5 -7.59 20.81 11.17
C LYS A 5 -8.84 19.93 11.20
N LYS A 6 -8.98 19.03 10.23
CA LYS A 6 -10.11 18.10 10.15
C LYS A 6 -9.77 16.79 10.85
N PRO A 7 -10.75 16.15 11.50
CA PRO A 7 -10.51 14.83 12.07
C PRO A 7 -10.17 13.82 10.98
N TYR A 8 -9.19 12.97 11.24
CA TYR A 8 -8.76 11.94 10.31
C TYR A 8 -8.48 10.63 11.04
N LEU A 9 -8.52 9.54 10.28
CA LEU A 9 -8.14 8.22 10.74
C LEU A 9 -6.74 7.91 10.21
N TYR A 10 -5.88 7.39 11.06
CA TYR A 10 -4.48 7.16 10.70
C TYR A 10 -4.20 5.67 10.55
N GLY A 11 -3.49 5.30 9.50
CA GLY A 11 -3.01 3.94 9.29
C GLY A 11 -1.61 3.95 8.71
N THR A 12 -0.74 3.07 9.20
CA THR A 12 0.59 2.88 8.66
C THR A 12 0.64 1.56 7.90
N GLY A 13 1.05 1.59 6.64
CA GLY A 13 1.24 0.41 5.83
C GLY A 13 2.70 0.21 5.49
N ARG A 14 3.11 -1.05 5.36
CA ARG A 14 4.48 -1.40 4.99
C ARG A 14 4.50 -2.55 4.02
N ARG A 15 5.38 -2.49 3.05
CA ARG A 15 5.67 -3.58 2.14
C ARG A 15 7.10 -3.43 1.62
N LYS A 16 7.89 -4.51 1.65
CA LYS A 16 9.31 -4.47 1.32
C LYS A 16 9.98 -3.39 2.17
N SER A 17 10.70 -2.43 1.57
CA SER A 17 11.28 -1.30 2.29
C SER A 17 10.41 -0.04 2.28
N SER A 18 9.22 -0.12 1.69
CA SER A 18 8.30 1.01 1.60
C SER A 18 7.47 1.17 2.87
N VAL A 19 7.30 2.42 3.31
CA VAL A 19 6.45 2.78 4.45
C VAL A 19 5.45 3.84 3.99
N ALA A 20 4.17 3.58 4.21
CA ALA A 20 3.09 4.50 3.88
C ALA A 20 2.42 4.99 5.16
N ARG A 21 2.30 6.30 5.29
CA ARG A 21 1.55 6.95 6.37
C ARG A 21 0.28 7.51 5.76
N VAL A 22 -0.85 6.93 6.11
CA VAL A 22 -2.14 7.24 5.51
C VAL A 22 -3.02 8.01 6.48
N HIS A 23 -3.52 9.15 6.01
CA HIS A 23 -4.53 9.94 6.70
C HIS A 23 -5.84 9.82 5.92
N LEU A 24 -6.84 9.21 6.52
CA LEU A 24 -8.14 8.96 5.91
C LEU A 24 -9.15 9.94 6.45
N PHE A 25 -9.82 10.69 5.56
CA PHE A 25 -10.85 11.64 5.92
C PHE A 25 -12.22 11.06 5.56
N PRO A 26 -13.07 10.73 6.54
CA PRO A 26 -14.33 10.00 6.28
C PRO A 26 -15.34 10.73 5.41
N ASN A 27 -15.34 12.05 5.43
CA ASN A 27 -16.32 12.85 4.67
C ASN A 27 -15.63 13.53 3.49
N GLY A 28 -15.35 12.74 2.44
CA GLY A 28 -14.62 13.23 1.30
C GLY A 28 -15.31 12.96 -0.03
N THR A 29 -14.62 13.33 -1.10
CA THR A 29 -15.09 13.19 -2.47
C THR A 29 -14.41 12.06 -3.24
N GLY A 30 -13.52 11.33 -2.60
CA GLY A 30 -12.78 10.24 -3.23
C GLY A 30 -11.41 10.64 -3.77
N SER A 31 -10.91 11.80 -3.35
CA SER A 31 -9.58 12.26 -3.74
C SER A 31 -8.47 11.49 -3.02
N ILE A 32 -7.46 11.06 -3.75
CA ILE A 32 -6.30 10.37 -3.19
C ILE A 32 -5.05 11.16 -3.57
N THR A 33 -4.38 11.69 -2.55
CA THR A 33 -3.15 12.48 -2.72
C THR A 33 -1.98 11.75 -2.08
N ILE A 34 -0.91 11.54 -2.85
CA ILE A 34 0.28 10.83 -2.40
C ILE A 34 1.48 11.76 -2.56
N ASN A 35 2.14 12.08 -1.45
CA ASN A 35 3.31 12.98 -1.42
C ASN A 35 3.04 14.32 -2.11
N GLY A 36 1.83 14.87 -1.94
CA GLY A 36 1.43 16.13 -2.55
C GLY A 36 1.01 16.04 -4.00
N ARG A 37 0.93 14.84 -4.58
CA ARG A 37 0.51 14.60 -5.97
C ARG A 37 -0.74 13.76 -6.01
N ASP A 38 -1.56 13.95 -7.03
CA ASP A 38 -2.71 13.08 -7.25
C ASP A 38 -2.24 11.68 -7.59
N ILE A 39 -3.06 10.68 -7.28
CA ILE A 39 -2.74 9.27 -7.55
C ILE A 39 -2.47 9.02 -9.04
N ASP A 40 -3.19 9.73 -9.92
CA ASP A 40 -3.00 9.59 -11.36
C ASP A 40 -1.65 10.11 -11.84
N GLU A 41 -1.11 11.11 -11.14
CA GLU A 41 0.23 11.64 -11.43
C GLU A 41 1.33 10.79 -10.78
N TYR A 42 1.07 10.26 -9.59
CA TYR A 42 2.07 9.52 -8.83
C TYR A 42 2.31 8.13 -9.41
N PHE A 43 1.25 7.40 -9.73
CA PHE A 43 1.35 6.09 -10.35
C PHE A 43 0.96 6.17 -11.83
N GLY A 44 1.90 5.78 -12.70
CA GLY A 44 1.63 5.76 -14.14
C GLY A 44 0.87 4.54 -14.62
N LEU A 45 0.83 3.45 -13.82
CA LEU A 45 0.16 2.22 -14.18
C LEU A 45 -1.20 2.10 -13.51
N GLU A 46 -2.23 1.76 -14.28
CA GLU A 46 -3.58 1.55 -13.76
C GLU A 46 -3.64 0.42 -12.73
N THR A 47 -2.84 -0.63 -12.91
CA THR A 47 -2.80 -1.76 -11.98
C THR A 47 -2.38 -1.34 -10.58
N LEU A 48 -1.43 -0.42 -10.46
CA LEU A 48 -0.98 0.11 -9.17
C LEU A 48 -2.05 0.97 -8.50
N LYS A 49 -2.76 1.76 -9.29
CA LYS A 49 -3.89 2.56 -8.79
C LYS A 49 -5.00 1.65 -8.26
N MET A 50 -5.29 0.57 -8.97
CA MET A 50 -6.27 -0.42 -8.54
C MET A 50 -5.88 -1.06 -7.21
N VAL A 51 -4.61 -1.40 -7.03
CA VAL A 51 -4.11 -1.99 -5.78
C VAL A 51 -4.38 -1.05 -4.61
N VAL A 52 -4.12 0.23 -4.75
CA VAL A 52 -4.36 1.23 -3.69
C VAL A 52 -5.85 1.36 -3.37
N ARG A 53 -6.72 1.27 -4.37
CA ARG A 53 -8.17 1.42 -4.21
C ARG A 53 -8.89 0.16 -3.74
N GLN A 54 -8.27 -1.00 -3.79
CA GLN A 54 -8.90 -2.27 -3.44
C GLN A 54 -9.58 -2.27 -2.06
N PRO A 55 -8.95 -1.77 -0.97
CA PRO A 55 -9.62 -1.73 0.31
C PRO A 55 -10.89 -0.85 0.33
N LEU A 56 -10.86 0.27 -0.38
CA LEU A 56 -12.02 1.16 -0.48
C LEU A 56 -13.16 0.49 -1.23
N GLU A 57 -12.87 -0.21 -2.30
CA GLU A 57 -13.88 -0.95 -3.08
C GLU A 57 -14.47 -2.10 -2.28
N ALA A 58 -13.62 -2.85 -1.56
CA ALA A 58 -14.05 -3.98 -0.74
C ALA A 58 -15.02 -3.55 0.36
N THR A 59 -14.85 -2.35 0.92
CA THR A 59 -15.71 -1.83 2.00
C THR A 59 -16.82 -0.92 1.49
N GLY A 60 -16.91 -0.68 0.16
CA GLY A 60 -17.94 0.17 -0.42
C GLY A 60 -17.75 1.65 -0.15
N ASN A 61 -16.54 2.10 0.12
CA ASN A 61 -16.24 3.49 0.47
C ASN A 61 -15.60 4.29 -0.67
N THR A 62 -15.58 3.74 -1.88
CA THR A 62 -15.04 4.42 -3.05
C THR A 62 -15.82 5.71 -3.32
N GLY A 63 -15.12 6.83 -3.44
CA GLY A 63 -15.72 8.12 -3.68
C GLY A 63 -16.33 8.80 -2.46
N LYS A 64 -16.26 8.18 -1.29
CA LYS A 64 -16.81 8.72 -0.04
C LYS A 64 -15.75 9.24 0.93
N MET A 65 -14.51 8.89 0.73
CA MET A 65 -13.41 9.22 1.63
C MET A 65 -12.25 9.82 0.87
N ASP A 66 -11.62 10.82 1.46
CA ASP A 66 -10.38 11.40 0.95
C ASP A 66 -9.19 10.78 1.66
N ILE A 67 -8.10 10.58 0.92
CA ILE A 67 -6.87 10.02 1.44
C ILE A 67 -5.73 10.98 1.15
N VAL A 68 -4.98 11.32 2.21
CA VAL A 68 -3.71 12.02 2.09
C VAL A 68 -2.64 11.10 2.66
N ALA A 69 -1.69 10.72 1.84
CA ALA A 69 -0.67 9.76 2.23
C ALA A 69 0.73 10.29 1.96
N THR A 70 1.66 9.89 2.81
CA THR A 70 3.08 10.10 2.63
C THR A 70 3.75 8.74 2.51
N VAL A 71 4.49 8.52 1.44
CA VAL A 71 5.15 7.24 1.18
C VAL A 71 6.63 7.45 0.99
N THR A 72 7.44 6.63 1.63
CA THR A 72 8.90 6.69 1.54
C THR A 72 9.47 5.30 1.30
N GLY A 73 10.61 5.25 0.63
CA GLY A 73 11.37 4.02 0.43
C GLY A 73 10.80 3.09 -0.63
N GLY A 74 11.59 2.14 -1.07
CA GLY A 74 11.21 1.10 -2.03
C GLY A 74 10.88 1.61 -3.42
N GLY A 75 10.31 0.73 -4.23
CA GLY A 75 9.84 1.05 -5.59
C GLY A 75 8.33 1.30 -5.63
N VAL A 76 7.84 1.68 -6.80
CA VAL A 76 6.41 2.02 -6.98
C VAL A 76 5.48 0.86 -6.63
N SER A 77 5.86 -0.37 -6.96
CA SER A 77 5.05 -1.56 -6.64
C SER A 77 4.97 -1.78 -5.12
N GLY A 78 6.10 -1.69 -4.43
CA GLY A 78 6.13 -1.79 -2.97
C GLY A 78 5.35 -0.67 -2.30
N GLN A 79 5.45 0.55 -2.84
CA GLN A 79 4.70 1.70 -2.33
C GLN A 79 3.19 1.52 -2.48
N ALA A 80 2.73 0.99 -3.61
CA ALA A 80 1.31 0.70 -3.83
C ALA A 80 0.80 -0.34 -2.82
N GLY A 81 1.57 -1.40 -2.58
CA GLY A 81 1.23 -2.41 -1.58
C GLY A 81 1.21 -1.86 -0.16
N ALA A 82 2.17 -0.98 0.18
CA ALA A 82 2.21 -0.32 1.47
C ALA A 82 1.00 0.59 1.68
N LEU A 83 0.62 1.35 0.64
CA LEU A 83 -0.57 2.20 0.68
C LEU A 83 -1.85 1.38 0.88
N ARG A 84 -1.99 0.27 0.18
CA ARG A 84 -3.13 -0.64 0.36
C ARG A 84 -3.24 -1.10 1.80
N HIS A 85 -2.14 -1.53 2.38
CA HIS A 85 -2.11 -1.98 3.78
C HIS A 85 -2.46 -0.84 4.75
N GLY A 86 -1.90 0.35 4.53
CA GLY A 86 -2.18 1.53 5.36
C GLY A 86 -3.64 1.98 5.28
N VAL A 87 -4.21 1.99 4.07
CA VAL A 87 -5.63 2.33 3.87
C VAL A 87 -6.53 1.32 4.56
N ALA A 88 -6.22 0.02 4.44
CA ALA A 88 -7.00 -1.03 5.11
C ALA A 88 -6.97 -0.86 6.63
N ARG A 89 -5.82 -0.55 7.20
CA ARG A 89 -5.69 -0.32 8.64
C ARG A 89 -6.45 0.93 9.10
N ALA A 90 -6.44 1.99 8.30
CA ALA A 90 -7.22 3.19 8.59
C ALA A 90 -8.73 2.92 8.54
N LEU A 91 -9.19 2.10 7.59
CA LEU A 91 -10.59 1.72 7.47
C LEU A 91 -11.09 0.91 8.67
N LEU A 92 -10.22 0.19 9.37
CA LEU A 92 -10.60 -0.49 10.61
C LEU A 92 -11.07 0.48 11.67
N LEU A 93 -10.48 1.67 11.71
CA LEU A 93 -10.86 2.71 12.66
C LEU A 93 -12.16 3.40 12.26
N ALA A 94 -12.53 3.33 10.97
CA ALA A 94 -13.77 3.93 10.48
C ALA A 94 -15.01 3.11 10.89
N SER A 95 -14.90 1.78 10.84
CA SER A 95 -15.98 0.89 11.24
C SER A 95 -15.41 -0.49 11.56
N GLU A 96 -15.88 -1.11 12.63
CA GLU A 96 -15.47 -2.46 13.01
C GLU A 96 -15.95 -3.52 12.00
N ASP A 97 -17.06 -3.25 11.30
CA ASP A 97 -17.59 -4.15 10.28
C ASP A 97 -16.61 -4.34 9.12
N ASN A 98 -15.75 -3.36 8.87
CA ASN A 98 -14.73 -3.43 7.82
C ASN A 98 -13.68 -4.52 8.10
N ARG A 99 -13.48 -4.87 9.37
CA ARG A 99 -12.45 -5.85 9.77
C ARG A 99 -12.66 -7.21 9.12
N ALA A 100 -13.88 -7.73 9.15
CA ALA A 100 -14.20 -9.04 8.57
C ALA A 100 -13.96 -9.04 7.06
N ILE A 101 -14.40 -7.99 6.39
CA ILE A 101 -14.27 -7.84 4.93
C ILE A 101 -12.80 -7.74 4.54
N LEU A 102 -12.04 -6.88 5.20
CA LEU A 102 -10.62 -6.64 4.89
C LEU A 102 -9.76 -7.84 5.23
N LYS A 103 -10.04 -8.52 6.33
CA LYS A 103 -9.31 -9.72 6.72
C LYS A 103 -9.53 -10.86 5.73
N LYS A 104 -10.77 -11.06 5.28
CA LYS A 104 -11.11 -12.08 4.28
C LYS A 104 -10.41 -11.81 2.94
N ALA A 105 -10.29 -10.55 2.56
CA ALA A 105 -9.60 -10.16 1.33
C ALA A 105 -8.07 -10.20 1.47
N GLY A 106 -7.53 -10.31 2.68
CA GLY A 106 -6.09 -10.39 2.93
C GLY A 106 -5.39 -9.04 3.01
N PHE A 107 -6.12 -7.93 3.08
CA PHE A 107 -5.53 -6.59 3.09
C PHE A 107 -4.95 -6.18 4.44
N LEU A 108 -5.30 -6.88 5.52
CA LEU A 108 -4.80 -6.58 6.86
C LEU A 108 -3.47 -7.27 7.16
N THR A 109 -3.10 -8.26 6.37
CA THR A 109 -1.87 -9.02 6.56
C THR A 109 -0.73 -8.33 5.82
N ARG A 110 0.35 -8.05 6.55
CA ARG A 110 1.55 -7.53 5.92
C ARG A 110 2.21 -8.62 5.09
N ASP A 111 2.59 -8.28 3.87
CA ASP A 111 3.35 -9.19 3.02
C ASP A 111 4.80 -9.24 3.54
N PRO A 112 5.27 -10.40 4.09
CA PRO A 112 6.61 -10.49 4.64
C PRO A 112 7.69 -10.71 3.59
N ARG A 113 7.33 -10.82 2.32
CA ARG A 113 8.30 -11.08 1.26
C ARG A 113 9.25 -9.90 1.09
N MET A 114 10.53 -10.21 1.12
CA MET A 114 11.61 -9.27 0.88
C MET A 114 12.49 -9.81 -0.24
N LYS A 115 13.35 -8.95 -0.79
CA LYS A 115 14.32 -9.41 -1.77
C LYS A 115 15.22 -10.46 -1.13
N GLU A 116 15.27 -11.65 -1.70
CA GLU A 116 16.07 -12.74 -1.20
C GLU A 116 17.56 -12.43 -1.38
N ARG A 117 18.35 -12.75 -0.37
CA ARG A 117 19.78 -12.52 -0.37
C ARG A 117 20.48 -13.42 -1.41
N LYS A 118 21.44 -12.85 -2.12
CA LYS A 118 22.33 -13.64 -2.97
C LYS A 118 23.14 -14.60 -2.08
N LYS A 119 23.27 -15.85 -2.50
CA LYS A 119 24.00 -16.88 -1.78
C LYS A 119 25.28 -17.25 -2.52
N TYR A 120 26.25 -17.81 -1.81
CA TYR A 120 27.47 -18.27 -2.44
C TYR A 120 27.18 -19.37 -3.46
N CYS A 121 28.07 -19.52 -4.44
CA CYS A 121 27.96 -20.47 -5.57
C CYS A 121 26.76 -20.22 -6.50
N LEU A 122 26.03 -19.11 -6.31
CA LEU A 122 24.92 -18.69 -7.17
C LEU A 122 25.18 -17.29 -7.71
N LYS A 123 24.66 -16.99 -8.90
CA LYS A 123 24.78 -15.65 -9.47
C LYS A 123 23.77 -14.67 -8.88
N ALA A 124 22.65 -15.18 -8.39
CA ALA A 124 21.62 -14.43 -7.69
C ALA A 124 21.12 -15.28 -6.52
N ALA A 125 19.99 -14.96 -5.90
CA ALA A 125 19.48 -15.70 -4.75
C ALA A 125 19.31 -17.19 -5.04
N ARG A 126 18.79 -17.52 -6.22
CA ARG A 126 18.53 -18.90 -6.66
C ARG A 126 19.03 -19.20 -8.06
N ARG A 127 19.63 -18.23 -8.72
CA ARG A 127 20.12 -18.40 -10.09
C ARG A 127 21.49 -19.07 -10.07
N ALA A 128 21.53 -20.31 -10.54
CA ALA A 128 22.79 -21.05 -10.67
C ALA A 128 23.61 -20.55 -11.86
N PRO A 129 24.97 -20.65 -11.81
CA PRO A 129 25.79 -20.43 -12.97
C PRO A 129 25.47 -21.45 -14.05
N GLN A 130 25.61 -21.03 -15.31
CA GLN A 130 25.39 -21.94 -16.43
C GLN A 130 26.42 -23.07 -16.40
N PHE A 131 25.94 -24.31 -16.44
CA PHE A 131 26.83 -25.46 -16.50
C PHE A 131 27.51 -25.51 -17.87
N SER A 132 28.83 -25.64 -17.84
CA SER A 132 29.65 -25.80 -19.05
C SER A 132 30.26 -27.18 -19.05
N LYS A 133 29.90 -28.00 -20.01
CA LYS A 133 30.46 -29.33 -20.16
C LYS A 133 31.80 -29.27 -20.89
N ARG A 134 32.83 -29.84 -20.31
CA ARG A 134 34.13 -30.04 -20.94
C ARG A 134 34.59 -31.46 -20.70
#